data_5abb21e5a26243243cc647a50be97b25
#
_entry.id   5abb21e5a26243243cc647a50be97b25
#
_cell.length_a   1.000
_cell.length_b   1.000
_cell.length_c   1.000
_cell.angle_alpha   90.00
_cell.angle_beta   90.00
_cell.angle_gamma   90.00
#
_symmetry.space_group_name_H-M   'P 1'
#
loop_
_entity.id
_entity.type
_entity.pdbx_description
1 polymer ?
#
loop_
_entity_poly.entity_id
_entity_poly.type
_entity_poly.pdbx_seq_one_letter_code
_entity_poly.pdbx_strand_id
1 'polypeptide(L)'
;IKLSQGAKPGHGGMLMAPKVTPEIAEARGVPAYQDVISPSRHSEFSTPNELLTFASKLRDLAGGKPVGIKLCIGHPWEIISIVRAMVDSGVMLDFITVDGSEGGTGAAPVEFTDNIGSPLRDALIFVDNCLRGAGLRDRVKIAASAKIVSAYDIVRHCALAEDAFAADSLR
;
A
#
# COMPACT_ATOMS: atom_id res chain seq x y z
N ILE A 1 -0.48 3.40 -6.37
CA ILE A 1 0.00 4.44 -5.43
C ILE A 1 0.36 3.76 -4.12
N LYS A 2 1.59 3.91 -3.61
CA LYS A 2 2.00 3.35 -2.33
C LYS A 2 1.80 4.38 -1.22
N LEU A 3 0.83 4.15 -0.34
CA LEU A 3 0.55 5.02 0.81
C LEU A 3 1.43 4.67 2.00
N SER A 4 1.56 3.37 2.30
CA SER A 4 2.38 2.87 3.42
C SER A 4 2.91 1.48 3.13
N GLN A 5 3.78 1.00 4.00
CA GLN A 5 4.39 -0.33 3.95
C GLN A 5 4.18 -1.03 5.29
N GLY A 6 3.93 -2.34 5.27
CA GLY A 6 3.59 -3.13 6.45
C GLY A 6 4.54 -3.00 7.62
N ALA A 7 5.83 -3.15 7.35
CA ALA A 7 6.85 -3.10 8.39
C ALA A 7 7.11 -1.71 8.99
N LYS A 8 6.61 -0.63 8.34
CA LYS A 8 6.85 0.75 8.81
C LYS A 8 5.74 1.71 8.37
N PRO A 9 4.48 1.49 8.78
CA PRO A 9 3.39 2.39 8.42
C PRO A 9 3.65 3.78 9.01
N GLY A 10 3.41 4.82 8.19
CA GLY A 10 3.65 6.21 8.59
C GLY A 10 5.11 6.65 8.65
N HIS A 11 6.07 5.79 8.34
CA HIS A 11 7.50 6.12 8.30
C HIS A 11 7.97 6.24 6.85
N GLY A 12 8.56 7.38 6.50
CA GLY A 12 9.15 7.61 5.18
C GLY A 12 10.40 6.77 4.92
N GLY A 13 10.80 6.69 3.67
CA GLY A 13 12.04 6.03 3.28
C GLY A 13 13.26 6.89 3.58
N MET A 14 14.37 6.26 3.99
CA MET A 14 15.68 6.89 4.11
C MET A 14 16.69 6.17 3.23
N LEU A 15 17.38 6.92 2.37
CA LEU A 15 18.53 6.44 1.63
C LEU A 15 19.72 7.34 1.96
N MET A 16 20.66 6.80 2.73
CA MET A 16 21.80 7.56 3.24
C MET A 16 22.78 7.91 2.12
N ALA A 17 23.42 9.06 2.21
CA ALA A 17 24.36 9.62 1.25
C ALA A 17 25.38 8.63 0.65
N PRO A 18 26.04 7.75 1.43
CA PRO A 18 27.00 6.79 0.86
C PRO A 18 26.37 5.78 -0.13
N LYS A 19 25.05 5.56 -0.06
CA LYS A 19 24.32 4.66 -0.94
C LYS A 19 23.76 5.38 -2.19
N VAL A 20 23.79 6.70 -2.22
CA VAL A 20 23.32 7.50 -3.35
C VAL A 20 24.48 7.69 -4.34
N THR A 21 24.82 6.61 -5.04
CA THR A 21 25.81 6.65 -6.13
C THR A 21 25.31 7.51 -7.30
N PRO A 22 26.19 7.97 -8.20
CA PRO A 22 25.76 8.71 -9.39
C PRO A 22 24.69 8.01 -10.22
N GLU A 23 24.78 6.68 -10.38
CA GLU A 23 23.78 5.87 -11.08
C GLU A 23 22.40 5.91 -10.38
N ILE A 24 22.39 5.76 -9.05
CA ILE A 24 21.16 5.85 -8.25
C ILE A 24 20.60 7.27 -8.26
N ALA A 25 21.47 8.25 -8.20
CA ALA A 25 21.11 9.68 -8.25
C ALA A 25 20.41 10.02 -9.57
N GLU A 26 20.96 9.60 -10.69
CA GLU A 26 20.37 9.76 -12.02
C GLU A 26 19.00 9.07 -12.13
N ALA A 27 18.93 7.78 -11.75
CA ALA A 27 17.69 7.00 -11.80
C ALA A 27 16.57 7.58 -10.92
N ARG A 28 16.91 8.26 -9.83
CA ARG A 28 15.95 8.86 -8.88
C ARG A 28 15.72 10.35 -9.07
N GLY A 29 16.49 11.03 -9.91
CA GLY A 29 16.42 12.46 -10.11
C GLY A 29 16.80 13.27 -8.87
N VAL A 30 17.81 12.82 -8.10
CA VAL A 30 18.28 13.45 -6.85
C VAL A 30 19.78 13.71 -6.92
N PRO A 31 20.34 14.62 -6.09
CA PRO A 31 21.79 14.84 -6.03
C PRO A 31 22.53 13.59 -5.52
N ALA A 32 23.67 13.27 -6.14
CA ALA A 32 24.53 12.18 -5.69
C ALA A 32 25.16 12.51 -4.32
N TYR A 33 25.38 11.46 -3.51
CA TYR A 33 26.05 11.53 -2.21
C TYR A 33 25.37 12.47 -1.20
N GLN A 34 24.06 12.63 -1.32
CA GLN A 34 23.25 13.35 -0.34
C GLN A 34 22.17 12.42 0.21
N ASP A 35 21.80 12.63 1.48
CA ASP A 35 20.71 11.86 2.10
C ASP A 35 19.39 12.16 1.39
N VAL A 36 18.68 11.09 1.00
CA VAL A 36 17.34 11.19 0.40
C VAL A 36 16.33 10.71 1.42
N ILE A 37 15.54 11.64 1.94
CA ILE A 37 14.50 11.37 2.94
C ILE A 37 13.15 11.54 2.28
N SER A 38 12.39 10.45 2.17
CA SER A 38 11.02 10.50 1.68
C SER A 38 10.07 10.93 2.80
N PRO A 39 9.10 11.82 2.51
CA PRO A 39 8.13 12.24 3.51
C PRO A 39 7.21 11.10 3.93
N SER A 40 6.62 11.20 5.13
CA SER A 40 5.63 10.26 5.63
C SER A 40 4.26 10.43 4.97
N ARG A 41 4.04 11.56 4.29
CA ARG A 41 2.78 11.89 3.58
C ARG A 41 3.05 12.08 2.10
N HIS A 42 2.06 11.75 1.27
CA HIS A 42 2.12 12.03 -0.15
C HIS A 42 1.92 13.53 -0.40
N SER A 43 2.65 14.10 -1.37
CA SER A 43 2.57 15.54 -1.70
C SER A 43 1.31 15.92 -2.48
N GLU A 44 0.76 14.96 -3.24
CA GLU A 44 -0.33 15.22 -4.20
C GLU A 44 -1.72 15.20 -3.58
N PHE A 45 -1.86 14.67 -2.37
CA PHE A 45 -3.15 14.57 -1.68
C PHE A 45 -2.98 14.49 -0.17
N SER A 46 -3.99 14.97 0.55
CA SER A 46 -4.06 14.97 2.02
C SER A 46 -5.35 14.32 2.55
N THR A 47 -6.35 14.15 1.69
CA THR A 47 -7.65 13.58 2.02
C THR A 47 -7.99 12.38 1.14
N PRO A 48 -8.89 11.49 1.57
CA PRO A 48 -9.37 10.39 0.74
C PRO A 48 -9.97 10.84 -0.61
N ASN A 49 -10.70 11.94 -0.64
CA ASN A 49 -11.26 12.48 -1.89
C ASN A 49 -10.18 12.95 -2.86
N GLU A 50 -9.15 13.64 -2.36
CA GLU A 50 -8.01 14.05 -3.18
C GLU A 50 -7.22 12.84 -3.69
N LEU A 51 -7.06 11.79 -2.88
CA LEU A 51 -6.46 10.51 -3.32
C LEU A 51 -7.23 9.92 -4.50
N LEU A 52 -8.56 9.88 -4.44
CA LEU A 52 -9.39 9.34 -5.52
C LEU A 52 -9.31 10.22 -6.79
N THR A 53 -9.30 11.53 -6.63
CA THR A 53 -9.09 12.48 -7.74
C THR A 53 -7.73 12.26 -8.39
N PHE A 54 -6.69 12.08 -7.59
CA PHE A 54 -5.34 11.80 -8.08
C PHE A 54 -5.28 10.44 -8.80
N ALA A 55 -5.92 9.40 -8.26
CA ALA A 55 -5.99 8.07 -8.89
C ALA A 55 -6.72 8.14 -10.25
N SER A 56 -7.82 8.91 -10.34
CA SER A 56 -8.52 9.13 -11.59
C SER A 56 -7.64 9.82 -12.63
N LYS A 57 -6.95 10.89 -12.24
CA LYS A 57 -5.97 11.59 -13.09
C LYS A 57 -4.88 10.65 -13.62
N LEU A 58 -4.35 9.78 -12.76
CA LEU A 58 -3.33 8.80 -13.18
C LEU A 58 -3.90 7.78 -14.18
N ARG A 59 -5.14 7.32 -13.97
CA ARG A 59 -5.83 6.41 -14.89
C ARG A 59 -5.99 7.04 -16.28
N ASP A 60 -6.41 8.30 -16.33
CA ASP A 60 -6.58 9.04 -17.59
C ASP A 60 -5.23 9.20 -18.32
N LEU A 61 -4.19 9.63 -17.60
CA LEU A 61 -2.83 9.76 -18.14
C LEU A 61 -2.24 8.43 -18.61
N ALA A 62 -2.62 7.32 -17.98
CA ALA A 62 -2.18 5.98 -18.33
C ALA A 62 -3.03 5.33 -19.45
N GLY A 63 -3.94 6.05 -20.09
CA GLY A 63 -4.81 5.53 -21.15
C GLY A 63 -5.80 4.48 -20.65
N GLY A 64 -6.36 4.67 -19.45
CA GLY A 64 -7.36 3.78 -18.86
C GLY A 64 -6.80 2.55 -18.14
N LYS A 65 -5.50 2.48 -17.90
CA LYS A 65 -4.90 1.36 -17.13
C LYS A 65 -5.36 1.37 -15.68
N PRO A 66 -5.50 0.19 -15.04
CA PRO A 66 -5.91 0.08 -13.65
C PRO A 66 -4.99 0.85 -12.70
N VAL A 67 -5.58 1.59 -11.76
CA VAL A 67 -4.86 2.31 -10.71
C VAL A 67 -5.40 1.91 -9.35
N GLY A 68 -4.51 1.42 -8.49
CA GLY A 68 -4.82 1.03 -7.12
C GLY A 68 -3.87 1.64 -6.11
N ILE A 69 -4.09 1.26 -4.86
CA ILE A 69 -3.25 1.69 -3.73
C ILE A 69 -2.62 0.48 -3.05
N LYS A 70 -1.45 0.70 -2.44
CA LYS A 70 -0.85 -0.21 -1.46
C LYS A 70 -0.79 0.48 -0.12
N LEU A 71 -1.29 -0.17 0.94
CA LEU A 71 -1.24 0.34 2.30
C LEU A 71 -1.12 -0.78 3.33
N CYS A 72 -0.58 -0.45 4.49
CA CYS A 72 -0.76 -1.21 5.71
C CYS A 72 -1.90 -0.58 6.52
N ILE A 73 -2.75 -1.40 7.11
CA ILE A 73 -3.80 -0.92 8.02
C ILE A 73 -3.14 -0.56 9.36
N GLY A 74 -3.08 0.73 9.65
CA GLY A 74 -2.70 1.25 10.97
C GLY A 74 -3.95 1.40 11.84
N HIS A 75 -4.77 2.38 11.51
CA HIS A 75 -6.05 2.57 12.17
C HIS A 75 -7.22 2.13 11.26
N PRO A 76 -8.23 1.42 11.81
CA PRO A 76 -9.38 0.96 11.02
C PRO A 76 -10.10 2.05 10.24
N TRP A 77 -10.23 3.25 10.80
CA TRP A 77 -10.93 4.36 10.15
C TRP A 77 -10.24 4.89 8.89
N GLU A 78 -8.95 4.61 8.67
CA GLU A 78 -8.22 5.04 7.48
C GLU A 78 -8.80 4.38 6.23
N ILE A 79 -8.94 3.06 6.22
CA ILE A 79 -9.55 2.35 5.10
C ILE A 79 -11.05 2.63 4.99
N ILE A 80 -11.75 2.74 6.12
CA ILE A 80 -13.18 3.11 6.14
C ILE A 80 -13.39 4.45 5.45
N SER A 81 -12.52 5.44 5.71
CA SER A 81 -12.59 6.76 5.08
C SER A 81 -12.39 6.70 3.57
N ILE A 82 -11.46 5.86 3.09
CA ILE A 82 -11.21 5.66 1.65
C ILE A 82 -12.43 4.98 1.00
N VAL A 83 -12.95 3.92 1.62
CA VAL A 83 -14.14 3.21 1.13
C VAL A 83 -15.35 4.14 1.10
N ARG A 84 -15.55 4.95 2.13
CA ARG A 84 -16.62 5.95 2.19
C ARG A 84 -16.47 6.98 1.06
N ALA A 85 -15.26 7.50 0.83
CA ALA A 85 -15.00 8.44 -0.25
C ALA A 85 -15.31 7.82 -1.63
N MET A 86 -15.01 6.53 -1.85
CA MET A 86 -15.41 5.84 -3.09
C MET A 86 -16.92 5.79 -3.27
N VAL A 87 -17.68 5.51 -2.19
CA VAL A 87 -19.15 5.51 -2.24
C VAL A 87 -19.70 6.90 -2.54
N ASP A 88 -19.22 7.90 -1.82
CA ASP A 88 -19.75 9.27 -1.90
C ASP A 88 -19.41 9.96 -3.24
N SER A 89 -18.21 9.73 -3.78
CA SER A 89 -17.76 10.33 -5.03
C SER A 89 -18.13 9.53 -6.29
N GLY A 90 -18.41 8.24 -6.16
CA GLY A 90 -18.55 7.32 -7.28
C GLY A 90 -17.24 6.96 -8.00
N VAL A 91 -16.09 7.53 -7.58
CA VAL A 91 -14.78 7.25 -8.14
C VAL A 91 -14.19 6.03 -7.44
N MET A 92 -13.84 5.00 -8.21
CA MET A 92 -13.34 3.72 -7.67
C MET A 92 -11.84 3.58 -7.88
N LEU A 93 -11.19 2.97 -6.89
CA LEU A 93 -9.90 2.32 -7.09
C LEU A 93 -10.12 0.97 -7.79
N ASP A 94 -9.20 0.56 -8.64
CA ASP A 94 -9.32 -0.73 -9.31
C ASP A 94 -8.89 -1.89 -8.40
N PHE A 95 -7.91 -1.63 -7.53
CA PHE A 95 -7.42 -2.60 -6.55
C PHE A 95 -6.84 -1.97 -5.30
N ILE A 96 -6.81 -2.74 -4.22
CA ILE A 96 -6.16 -2.40 -2.95
C ILE A 96 -5.17 -3.53 -2.62
N THR A 97 -3.88 -3.19 -2.53
CA THR A 97 -2.87 -4.12 -2.00
C THR A 97 -2.74 -3.91 -0.50
N VAL A 98 -3.13 -4.91 0.26
CA VAL A 98 -3.02 -4.95 1.71
C VAL A 98 -1.64 -5.49 2.09
N ASP A 99 -0.83 -4.66 2.75
CA ASP A 99 0.52 -5.04 3.20
C ASP A 99 0.49 -5.28 4.72
N GLY A 100 0.68 -6.52 5.14
CA GLY A 100 0.64 -6.87 6.57
C GLY A 100 1.84 -6.35 7.34
N SER A 101 1.71 -6.16 8.65
CA SER A 101 2.78 -5.69 9.56
C SER A 101 4.02 -6.56 9.50
N GLU A 102 3.85 -7.85 9.22
CA GLU A 102 4.90 -8.83 9.04
C GLU A 102 5.65 -8.72 7.69
N GLY A 103 5.18 -7.86 6.77
CA GLY A 103 5.87 -7.53 5.52
C GLY A 103 7.25 -6.95 5.79
N GLY A 104 8.31 -7.66 5.39
CA GLY A 104 9.67 -7.33 5.76
C GLY A 104 10.29 -6.22 4.91
N THR A 105 11.11 -5.39 5.55
CA THR A 105 12.12 -4.55 4.89
C THR A 105 13.27 -4.31 5.86
N GLY A 106 14.51 -4.44 5.37
CA GLY A 106 15.69 -4.14 6.17
C GLY A 106 15.83 -2.66 6.57
N ALA A 107 14.98 -1.78 6.05
CA ALA A 107 14.97 -0.35 6.36
C ALA A 107 13.91 0.03 7.42
N ALA A 108 13.16 -0.93 7.97
CA ALA A 108 12.18 -0.67 9.02
C ALA A 108 12.88 -0.61 10.39
N PRO A 109 12.53 0.38 11.24
CA PRO A 109 12.90 0.34 12.64
C PRO A 109 12.38 -0.94 13.31
N VAL A 110 13.18 -1.53 14.21
CA VAL A 110 12.81 -2.77 14.92
C VAL A 110 11.55 -2.57 15.74
N GLU A 111 11.37 -1.39 16.29
CA GLU A 111 10.18 -1.00 17.08
C GLU A 111 8.90 -0.96 16.26
N PHE A 112 9.01 -0.84 14.93
CA PHE A 112 7.85 -0.76 14.04
C PHE A 112 7.43 -2.11 13.49
N THR A 113 8.41 -2.94 13.15
CA THR A 113 8.17 -4.24 12.52
C THR A 113 7.33 -5.14 13.43
N ASP A 114 6.24 -5.66 12.90
CA ASP A 114 5.25 -6.48 13.61
C ASP A 114 4.50 -5.79 14.78
N ASN A 115 4.76 -4.50 15.06
CA ASN A 115 4.22 -3.82 16.25
C ASN A 115 3.22 -2.69 15.94
N ILE A 116 3.28 -2.05 14.75
CA ILE A 116 2.48 -0.86 14.46
C ILE A 116 1.31 -1.17 13.54
N GLY A 117 1.55 -1.90 12.47
CA GLY A 117 0.50 -2.25 11.51
C GLY A 117 -0.31 -3.48 11.93
N SER A 118 -1.43 -3.68 11.27
CA SER A 118 -2.24 -4.90 11.45
C SER A 118 -1.59 -6.08 10.74
N PRO A 119 -1.64 -7.29 11.33
CA PRO A 119 -1.25 -8.52 10.65
C PRO A 119 -2.05 -8.73 9.36
N LEU A 120 -1.43 -9.35 8.35
CA LEU A 120 -2.03 -9.51 7.03
C LEU A 120 -3.41 -10.16 7.07
N ARG A 121 -3.57 -11.23 7.85
CA ARG A 121 -4.84 -11.97 7.92
C ARG A 121 -5.99 -11.11 8.42
N ASP A 122 -5.78 -10.39 9.51
CA ASP A 122 -6.79 -9.52 10.12
C ASP A 122 -7.10 -8.34 9.20
N ALA A 123 -6.07 -7.77 8.59
CA ALA A 123 -6.20 -6.67 7.64
C ALA A 123 -6.98 -7.07 6.38
N LEU A 124 -6.74 -8.28 5.82
CA LEU A 124 -7.48 -8.79 4.65
C LEU A 124 -8.96 -8.95 4.95
N ILE A 125 -9.31 -9.62 6.05
CA ILE A 125 -10.70 -9.82 6.47
C ILE A 125 -11.38 -8.48 6.69
N PHE A 126 -10.68 -7.53 7.31
CA PHE A 126 -11.21 -6.21 7.58
C PHE A 126 -11.50 -5.43 6.29
N VAL A 127 -10.54 -5.39 5.34
CA VAL A 127 -10.73 -4.70 4.05
C VAL A 127 -11.83 -5.35 3.23
N ASP A 128 -11.89 -6.69 3.16
CA ASP A 128 -12.97 -7.42 2.47
C ASP A 128 -14.33 -7.06 3.05
N ASN A 129 -14.46 -7.08 4.37
CA ASN A 129 -15.71 -6.72 5.05
C ASN A 129 -16.12 -5.26 4.79
N CYS A 130 -15.17 -4.32 4.79
CA CYS A 130 -15.45 -2.92 4.44
C CYS A 130 -15.98 -2.78 3.01
N LEU A 131 -15.34 -3.47 2.05
CA LEU A 131 -15.78 -3.43 0.65
C LEU A 131 -17.13 -4.13 0.45
N ARG A 132 -17.38 -5.26 1.11
CA ARG A 132 -18.68 -5.96 1.09
C ARG A 132 -19.78 -5.11 1.70
N GLY A 133 -19.55 -4.53 2.87
CA GLY A 133 -20.50 -3.67 3.55
C GLY A 133 -20.88 -2.42 2.74
N ALA A 134 -19.95 -1.93 1.90
CA ALA A 134 -20.18 -0.81 0.99
C ALA A 134 -20.73 -1.21 -0.39
N GLY A 135 -20.90 -2.51 -0.67
CA GLY A 135 -21.31 -3.00 -1.99
C GLY A 135 -20.27 -2.82 -3.10
N LEU A 136 -18.98 -2.71 -2.74
CA LEU A 136 -17.90 -2.43 -3.67
C LEU A 136 -17.00 -3.65 -3.97
N ARG A 137 -17.19 -4.76 -3.26
CA ARG A 137 -16.27 -5.91 -3.32
C ARG A 137 -16.06 -6.47 -4.73
N ASP A 138 -17.09 -6.53 -5.54
CA ASP A 138 -17.02 -7.05 -6.92
C ASP A 138 -16.30 -6.08 -7.88
N ARG A 139 -16.18 -4.82 -7.51
CA ARG A 139 -15.59 -3.76 -8.32
C ARG A 139 -14.14 -3.48 -7.96
N VAL A 140 -13.73 -3.74 -6.72
CA VAL A 140 -12.38 -3.47 -6.20
C VAL A 140 -11.69 -4.77 -5.89
N LYS A 141 -10.55 -5.03 -6.56
CA LYS A 141 -9.76 -6.23 -6.32
C LYS A 141 -8.89 -6.07 -5.09
N ILE A 142 -8.64 -7.17 -4.36
CA ILE A 142 -7.74 -7.19 -3.21
C ILE A 142 -6.51 -8.02 -3.58
N ALA A 143 -5.33 -7.45 -3.32
CA ALA A 143 -4.06 -8.14 -3.39
C ALA A 143 -3.42 -8.22 -2.00
N ALA A 144 -2.84 -9.36 -1.64
CA ALA A 144 -2.14 -9.56 -0.39
C ALA A 144 -0.62 -9.40 -0.56
N SER A 145 0.03 -8.79 0.41
CA SER A 145 1.48 -8.63 0.48
C SER A 145 1.93 -8.73 1.93
N ALA A 146 2.75 -9.67 2.27
CA ALA A 146 3.59 -9.86 3.46
C ALA A 146 3.93 -11.34 3.67
N LYS A 147 5.19 -11.69 3.63
CA LYS A 147 5.74 -13.03 3.97
C LYS A 147 4.90 -14.21 3.44
N ILE A 148 4.38 -14.10 2.22
CA ILE A 148 3.69 -15.20 1.54
C ILE A 148 4.77 -16.07 0.91
N VAL A 149 5.05 -17.22 1.52
CA VAL A 149 6.24 -18.03 1.23
C VAL A 149 5.88 -19.37 0.59
N SER A 150 4.77 -19.96 0.99
CA SER A 150 4.38 -21.29 0.58
C SER A 150 3.08 -21.31 -0.23
N ALA A 151 2.87 -22.38 -1.00
CA ALA A 151 1.59 -22.60 -1.67
C ALA A 151 0.40 -22.66 -0.69
N TYR A 152 0.65 -23.13 0.54
CA TYR A 152 -0.36 -23.16 1.59
C TYR A 152 -0.75 -21.74 2.04
N ASP A 153 0.23 -20.82 2.14
CA ASP A 153 -0.08 -19.42 2.44
C ASP A 153 -0.94 -18.81 1.34
N ILE A 154 -0.64 -19.10 0.08
CA ILE A 154 -1.43 -18.67 -1.07
C ILE A 154 -2.89 -19.13 -0.92
N VAL A 155 -3.12 -20.45 -0.80
CA VAL A 155 -4.47 -20.99 -0.68
C VAL A 155 -5.22 -20.41 0.52
N ARG A 156 -4.53 -20.24 1.65
CA ARG A 156 -5.12 -19.69 2.88
C ARG A 156 -5.57 -18.25 2.69
N HIS A 157 -4.75 -17.40 2.05
CA HIS A 157 -5.09 -16.00 1.85
C HIS A 157 -6.18 -15.81 0.79
N CYS A 158 -6.17 -16.61 -0.30
CA CYS A 158 -7.27 -16.65 -1.25
C CYS A 158 -8.61 -17.00 -0.57
N ALA A 159 -8.58 -17.98 0.32
CA ALA A 159 -9.78 -18.37 1.06
C ALA A 159 -10.29 -17.28 2.03
N LEU A 160 -9.42 -16.35 2.45
CA LEU A 160 -9.80 -15.27 3.35
C LEU A 160 -10.44 -14.09 2.62
N ALA A 161 -9.92 -13.64 1.50
CA ALA A 161 -10.46 -12.45 0.84
C ALA A 161 -9.74 -11.98 -0.44
N GLU A 162 -8.62 -12.58 -0.84
CA GLU A 162 -7.83 -11.96 -1.89
C GLU A 162 -8.14 -12.44 -3.31
N ASP A 163 -7.87 -11.58 -4.29
CA ASP A 163 -7.99 -11.88 -5.71
C ASP A 163 -6.61 -12.08 -6.38
N ALA A 164 -5.54 -11.63 -5.77
CA ALA A 164 -4.17 -11.68 -6.32
C ALA A 164 -3.09 -11.56 -5.25
N PHE A 165 -1.87 -12.00 -5.58
CA PHE A 165 -0.68 -11.88 -4.72
C PHE A 165 0.28 -10.81 -5.22
N ALA A 166 0.82 -10.02 -4.30
CA ALA A 166 2.12 -9.42 -4.51
C ALA A 166 3.14 -10.32 -3.79
N ALA A 167 3.93 -11.06 -4.53
CA ALA A 167 5.08 -11.75 -3.98
C ALA A 167 6.05 -10.68 -3.46
N ASP A 168 5.99 -10.41 -2.18
CA ASP A 168 6.99 -9.56 -1.55
C ASP A 168 8.24 -10.41 -1.36
N SER A 169 9.34 -9.90 -1.86
CA SER A 169 10.62 -10.57 -1.89
C SER A 169 10.98 -11.18 -0.54
N LEU A 170 11.28 -12.46 -0.57
CA LEU A 170 12.12 -13.14 0.40
C LEU A 170 13.48 -12.39 0.48
N ARG A 171 13.61 -11.46 1.41
CA ARG A 171 14.90 -10.89 1.80
C ARG A 171 15.09 -10.97 3.30
#